data_e997eeab1022f6bf9ca571afd0a463e3
#
_entry.id   e997eeab1022f6bf9ca571afd0a463e3
#
_cell.length_a   1.000
_cell.length_b   1.000
_cell.length_c   1.000
_cell.angle_alpha   90.00
_cell.angle_beta   90.00
_cell.angle_gamma   90.00
#
_symmetry.space_group_name_H-M   'P 1'
#
loop_
_entity.id
_entity.type
_entity.pdbx_description
1 polymer ?
#
loop_
_entity_poly.entity_id
_entity_poly.type
_entity_poly.pdbx_seq_one_letter_code
_entity_poly.pdbx_strand_id
1 'polypeptide(L)'
;LYGLPWKYYEELGVRRYGFHGTSHRYVSQRAHSLLNLAEDDSGLVVAHLGNGASICAVRNGQSVDTSMGMTPLEGLMMGTRSGDVDFGAMSWVASQTNQSLGDLERVVNKESGLLGISGLSSDLRVLEKAWHEGHERAQLAIKTFVHRIARHIAGHAASLRRLDGIIFTGG
;
A
#
# COMPACT_ATOMS: atom_id res chain seq x y z
N LEU A 1 -13.58 8.61 3.32
CA LEU A 1 -13.73 8.74 4.78
C LEU A 1 -13.52 7.41 5.46
N TYR A 2 -13.09 7.44 6.72
CA TYR A 2 -13.11 6.25 7.59
C TYR A 2 -14.50 6.05 8.20
N GLY A 3 -14.88 4.82 8.51
CA GLY A 3 -16.10 4.49 9.22
C GLY A 3 -16.03 4.82 10.73
N LEU A 4 -15.59 6.03 11.04
CA LEU A 4 -15.43 6.56 12.39
C LEU A 4 -16.50 7.62 12.69
N PRO A 5 -16.73 7.98 13.99
CA PRO A 5 -17.64 9.07 14.33
C PRO A 5 -17.31 10.36 13.56
N TRP A 6 -18.34 10.98 12.97
CA TRP A 6 -18.24 12.16 12.10
C TRP A 6 -17.40 13.29 12.69
N LYS A 7 -17.47 13.51 14.00
CA LYS A 7 -16.69 14.53 14.70
C LYS A 7 -15.18 14.44 14.46
N TYR A 8 -14.62 13.24 14.26
CA TYR A 8 -13.19 13.09 14.01
C TYR A 8 -12.81 13.60 12.62
N TYR A 9 -13.70 13.49 11.65
CA TYR A 9 -13.48 14.12 10.35
C TYR A 9 -13.64 15.64 10.43
N GLU A 10 -14.72 16.11 11.05
CA GLU A 10 -15.09 17.53 11.09
C GLU A 10 -14.12 18.36 11.94
N GLU A 11 -13.76 17.88 13.14
CA GLU A 11 -12.96 18.62 14.09
C GLU A 11 -11.45 18.39 13.94
N LEU A 12 -11.05 17.17 13.53
CA LEU A 12 -9.65 16.75 13.50
C LEU A 12 -9.14 16.46 12.09
N GLY A 13 -9.97 16.52 11.06
CA GLY A 13 -9.58 16.24 9.68
C GLY A 13 -9.20 14.78 9.42
N VAL A 14 -9.71 13.84 10.21
CA VAL A 14 -9.37 12.41 10.08
C VAL A 14 -10.02 11.84 8.82
N ARG A 15 -9.22 11.67 7.77
CA ARG A 15 -9.64 11.13 6.48
C ARG A 15 -8.46 10.51 5.73
N ARG A 16 -8.72 9.79 4.65
CA ARG A 16 -7.71 9.35 3.70
C ARG A 16 -7.19 10.55 2.89
N TYR A 17 -5.88 10.75 2.90
CA TYR A 17 -5.19 11.77 2.10
C TYR A 17 -4.44 11.15 0.92
N GLY A 18 -3.82 9.99 1.13
CA GLY A 18 -2.95 9.33 0.16
C GLY A 18 -1.56 9.97 0.08
N PHE A 19 -0.65 9.24 -0.55
CA PHE A 19 0.75 9.67 -0.72
C PHE A 19 1.25 9.25 -2.11
N HIS A 20 2.49 9.62 -2.46
CA HIS A 20 3.08 9.42 -3.77
C HIS A 20 2.32 10.16 -4.92
N GLY A 21 1.53 11.18 -4.60
CA GLY A 21 0.67 11.86 -5.55
C GLY A 21 1.40 12.38 -6.79
N THR A 22 2.60 12.95 -6.64
CA THR A 22 3.43 13.40 -7.77
C THR A 22 3.80 12.24 -8.71
N SER A 23 4.19 11.09 -8.14
CA SER A 23 4.51 9.89 -8.93
C SER A 23 3.27 9.35 -9.64
N HIS A 24 2.17 9.16 -8.92
CA HIS A 24 0.92 8.66 -9.50
C HIS A 24 0.41 9.57 -10.64
N ARG A 25 0.46 10.89 -10.45
CA ARG A 25 0.08 11.86 -11.47
C ARG A 25 0.98 11.77 -12.69
N TYR A 26 2.28 11.83 -12.52
CA TYR A 26 3.22 11.79 -13.63
C TYR A 26 3.10 10.51 -14.45
N VAL A 27 3.11 9.36 -13.76
CA VAL A 27 3.06 8.06 -14.42
C VAL A 27 1.73 7.82 -15.13
N SER A 28 0.60 8.23 -14.54
CA SER A 28 -0.72 8.11 -15.19
C SER A 28 -0.81 8.99 -16.43
N GLN A 29 -0.28 10.22 -16.41
CA GLN A 29 -0.23 11.09 -17.60
C GLN A 29 0.63 10.49 -18.71
N ARG A 30 1.79 9.90 -18.36
CA ARG A 30 2.64 9.22 -19.35
C ARG A 30 1.95 7.98 -19.92
N ALA A 31 1.28 7.18 -19.09
CA ALA A 31 0.52 6.02 -19.54
C ALA A 31 -0.64 6.42 -20.45
N HIS A 32 -1.36 7.48 -20.12
CA HIS A 32 -2.43 8.05 -20.96
C HIS A 32 -1.94 8.35 -22.38
N SER A 33 -0.81 9.05 -22.49
CA SER A 33 -0.19 9.41 -23.78
C SER A 33 0.32 8.16 -24.54
N LEU A 34 0.98 7.22 -23.85
CA LEU A 34 1.55 6.03 -24.47
C LEU A 34 0.49 5.04 -24.97
N LEU A 35 -0.61 4.93 -24.25
CA LEU A 35 -1.73 4.03 -24.58
C LEU A 35 -2.79 4.72 -25.45
N ASN A 36 -2.60 6.00 -25.78
CA ASN A 36 -3.55 6.81 -26.54
C ASN A 36 -4.98 6.73 -25.98
N LEU A 37 -5.13 6.90 -24.66
CA LEU A 37 -6.42 6.79 -23.99
C LEU A 37 -7.24 8.07 -24.13
N ALA A 38 -8.56 7.93 -24.15
CA ALA A 38 -9.50 9.06 -24.11
C ALA A 38 -9.43 9.77 -22.74
N GLU A 39 -9.47 11.11 -22.75
CA GLU A 39 -9.37 11.89 -21.49
C GLU A 39 -10.61 11.75 -20.60
N ASP A 40 -11.77 11.51 -21.17
CA ASP A 40 -13.08 11.47 -20.52
C ASP A 40 -13.62 10.04 -20.30
N ASP A 41 -12.96 9.03 -20.84
CA ASP A 41 -13.33 7.61 -20.67
C ASP A 41 -12.10 6.72 -20.55
N SER A 42 -11.43 6.80 -19.41
CA SER A 42 -10.23 6.01 -19.12
C SER A 42 -10.14 5.56 -17.66
N GLY A 43 -9.48 4.43 -17.44
CA GLY A 43 -9.23 3.86 -16.11
C GLY A 43 -7.87 3.20 -15.99
N LEU A 44 -7.05 3.68 -15.07
CA LEU A 44 -5.73 3.13 -14.78
C LEU A 44 -5.60 2.78 -13.30
N VAL A 45 -4.92 1.68 -13.01
CA VAL A 45 -4.42 1.39 -11.67
C VAL A 45 -2.90 1.58 -11.70
N VAL A 46 -2.40 2.49 -10.88
CA VAL A 46 -0.96 2.77 -10.76
C VAL A 46 -0.42 2.20 -9.46
N ALA A 47 0.54 1.29 -9.57
CA ALA A 47 1.25 0.68 -8.45
C ALA A 47 2.64 1.30 -8.33
N HIS A 48 2.84 2.17 -7.33
CA HIS A 48 4.15 2.68 -6.94
C HIS A 48 4.75 1.74 -5.91
N LEU A 49 5.79 0.98 -6.29
CA LEU A 49 6.37 -0.10 -5.49
C LEU A 49 7.83 0.21 -5.15
N GLY A 50 8.06 1.22 -4.31
CA GLY A 50 9.35 1.51 -3.69
C GLY A 50 9.47 0.89 -2.29
N ASN A 51 10.42 1.37 -1.48
CA ASN A 51 10.49 1.01 -0.06
C ASN A 51 9.20 1.39 0.71
N GLY A 52 8.58 2.55 0.36
CA GLY A 52 7.18 2.84 0.57
C GLY A 52 6.40 2.47 -0.68
N ALA A 53 5.22 1.85 -0.53
CA ALA A 53 4.43 1.39 -1.66
C ALA A 53 2.96 1.82 -1.55
N SER A 54 2.35 2.19 -2.67
CA SER A 54 0.92 2.53 -2.74
C SER A 54 0.30 2.18 -4.09
N ILE A 55 -1.00 1.97 -4.08
CA ILE A 55 -1.84 1.83 -5.27
C ILE A 55 -2.71 3.08 -5.40
N CYS A 56 -2.95 3.51 -6.63
CA CYS A 56 -3.90 4.58 -6.94
C CYS A 56 -4.78 4.18 -8.12
N ALA A 57 -6.09 4.34 -7.99
CA ALA A 57 -7.03 4.28 -9.10
C ALA A 57 -7.17 5.67 -9.72
N VAL A 58 -6.89 5.78 -11.01
CA VAL A 58 -6.98 7.02 -11.77
C VAL A 58 -8.06 6.86 -12.84
N ARG A 59 -9.11 7.65 -12.73
CA ARG A 59 -10.22 7.68 -13.69
C ARG A 59 -10.25 9.05 -14.37
N ASN A 60 -10.21 9.06 -15.70
CA ASN A 60 -10.24 10.30 -16.48
C ASN A 60 -9.16 11.30 -16.03
N GLY A 61 -7.94 10.81 -15.79
CA GLY A 61 -6.81 11.61 -15.32
C GLY A 61 -6.87 12.06 -13.85
N GLN A 62 -7.91 11.69 -13.10
CA GLN A 62 -8.07 12.07 -11.70
C GLN A 62 -7.96 10.86 -10.76
N SER A 63 -7.23 11.04 -9.65
CA SER A 63 -7.21 10.05 -8.56
C SER A 63 -8.59 9.94 -7.92
N VAL A 64 -9.19 8.75 -7.95
CA VAL A 64 -10.50 8.46 -7.36
C VAL A 64 -10.41 7.56 -6.14
N ASP A 65 -9.31 6.83 -5.98
CA ASP A 65 -9.04 6.00 -4.81
C ASP A 65 -7.53 5.78 -4.64
N THR A 66 -7.07 5.55 -3.41
CA THR A 66 -5.66 5.25 -3.13
C THR A 66 -5.52 4.40 -1.87
N SER A 67 -4.46 3.59 -1.80
CA SER A 67 -4.27 2.64 -0.71
C SER A 67 -3.73 3.25 0.58
N MET A 68 -2.87 4.27 0.51
CA MET A 68 -2.39 4.96 1.71
C MET A 68 -3.49 5.85 2.28
N GLY A 69 -3.55 5.94 3.60
CA GLY A 69 -4.62 6.59 4.34
C GLY A 69 -4.30 8.02 4.80
N MET A 70 -4.64 8.31 6.04
CA MET A 70 -4.24 9.53 6.74
C MET A 70 -2.72 9.60 6.90
N THR A 71 -2.08 8.44 7.05
CA THR A 71 -0.64 8.29 7.12
C THR A 71 -0.16 7.33 6.02
N PRO A 72 1.16 7.31 5.71
CA PRO A 72 1.71 6.38 4.72
C PRO A 72 1.87 4.94 5.24
N LEU A 73 1.15 4.55 6.30
CA LEU A 73 1.16 3.20 6.86
C LEU A 73 0.10 2.30 6.21
N GLU A 74 -1.14 2.80 6.07
CA GLU A 74 -2.29 2.04 5.55
C GLU A 74 -2.06 1.55 4.12
N GLY A 75 -2.66 0.43 3.77
CA GLY A 75 -2.64 -0.14 2.43
C GLY A 75 -1.71 -1.34 2.28
N LEU A 76 -0.80 -1.27 1.31
CA LEU A 76 0.12 -2.36 1.00
C LEU A 76 1.07 -2.68 2.16
N MET A 77 1.39 -3.95 2.31
CA MET A 77 2.60 -4.34 3.03
C MET A 77 3.82 -3.79 2.28
N MET A 78 4.80 -3.24 3.01
CA MET A 78 5.96 -2.56 2.43
C MET A 78 7.27 -3.18 2.97
N GLY A 79 8.40 -2.53 2.74
CA GLY A 79 9.69 -3.01 3.24
C GLY A 79 9.71 -3.23 4.75
N THR A 80 9.30 -2.20 5.52
CA THR A 80 9.26 -2.24 7.00
C THR A 80 7.89 -1.93 7.59
N ARG A 81 6.91 -1.49 6.77
CA ARG A 81 5.56 -1.15 7.23
C ARG A 81 4.61 -2.32 7.03
N SER A 82 3.72 -2.52 8.01
CA SER A 82 2.74 -3.61 7.95
C SER A 82 1.72 -3.47 6.82
N GLY A 83 1.41 -2.24 6.39
CA GLY A 83 0.18 -1.98 5.65
C GLY A 83 -1.05 -2.20 6.54
N ASP A 84 -2.16 -2.56 5.91
CA ASP A 84 -3.41 -2.83 6.61
C ASP A 84 -3.23 -3.88 7.71
N VAL A 85 -3.61 -3.52 8.92
CA VAL A 85 -3.62 -4.38 10.10
C VAL A 85 -4.88 -4.12 10.91
N ASP A 86 -5.43 -5.17 11.51
CA ASP A 86 -6.56 -5.05 12.41
C ASP A 86 -6.15 -4.33 13.70
N PHE A 87 -6.87 -3.25 14.04
CA PHE A 87 -6.65 -2.52 15.29
C PHE A 87 -6.85 -3.40 16.53
N GLY A 88 -7.81 -4.34 16.49
CA GLY A 88 -8.03 -5.31 17.54
C GLY A 88 -6.83 -6.22 17.78
N ALA A 89 -6.18 -6.66 16.71
CA ALA A 89 -4.94 -7.44 16.80
C ALA A 89 -3.82 -6.62 17.47
N MET A 90 -3.69 -5.34 17.14
CA MET A 90 -2.69 -4.48 17.77
C MET A 90 -2.99 -4.23 19.25
N SER A 91 -4.25 -4.03 19.59
CA SER A 91 -4.68 -3.89 20.98
C SER A 91 -4.38 -5.16 21.81
N TRP A 92 -4.60 -6.33 21.20
CA TRP A 92 -4.26 -7.61 21.83
C TRP A 92 -2.74 -7.76 22.05
N VAL A 93 -1.93 -7.44 21.04
CA VAL A 93 -0.45 -7.45 21.17
C VAL A 93 -0.02 -6.53 22.31
N ALA A 94 -0.55 -5.31 22.39
CA ALA A 94 -0.27 -4.39 23.50
C ALA A 94 -0.51 -5.02 24.85
N SER A 95 -1.66 -5.69 25.03
CA SER A 95 -2.05 -6.33 26.28
C SER A 95 -1.13 -7.50 26.68
N GLN A 96 -0.59 -8.24 25.69
CA GLN A 96 0.30 -9.38 25.93
C GLN A 96 1.75 -8.97 26.17
N THR A 97 2.18 -7.84 25.61
CA THR A 97 3.60 -7.40 25.61
C THR A 97 3.84 -6.19 26.49
N ASN A 98 2.78 -5.60 27.06
CA ASN A 98 2.82 -4.36 27.84
C ASN A 98 3.45 -3.17 27.06
N GLN A 99 3.30 -3.16 25.74
CA GLN A 99 3.80 -2.10 24.85
C GLN A 99 2.85 -0.90 24.85
N SER A 100 3.40 0.30 24.81
CA SER A 100 2.65 1.54 24.63
C SER A 100 2.16 1.69 23.19
N LEU A 101 1.22 2.63 22.95
CA LEU A 101 0.79 2.99 21.60
C LEU A 101 1.97 3.44 20.73
N GLY A 102 2.91 4.20 21.28
CA GLY A 102 4.11 4.63 20.56
C GLY A 102 5.05 3.48 20.19
N ASP A 103 5.15 2.46 21.04
CA ASP A 103 5.91 1.25 20.71
C ASP A 103 5.25 0.49 19.56
N LEU A 104 3.93 0.34 19.60
CA LEU A 104 3.19 -0.30 18.51
C LEU A 104 3.29 0.47 17.20
N GLU A 105 3.21 1.80 17.24
CA GLU A 105 3.42 2.64 16.08
C GLU A 105 4.82 2.42 15.46
N ARG A 106 5.85 2.31 16.29
CA ARG A 106 7.20 1.96 15.84
C ARG A 106 7.25 0.57 15.19
N VAL A 107 6.64 -0.43 15.82
CA VAL A 107 6.57 -1.81 15.29
C VAL A 107 5.94 -1.84 13.90
N VAL A 108 4.73 -1.26 13.74
CA VAL A 108 4.03 -1.31 12.44
C VAL A 108 4.71 -0.49 11.34
N ASN A 109 5.52 0.53 11.69
CA ASN A 109 6.22 1.38 10.72
C ASN A 109 7.65 0.92 10.40
N LYS A 110 8.36 0.28 11.34
CA LYS A 110 9.81 0.05 11.24
C LYS A 110 10.24 -1.40 11.35
N GLU A 111 9.41 -2.27 11.92
CA GLU A 111 9.79 -3.65 12.28
C GLU A 111 8.88 -4.69 11.64
N SER A 112 7.96 -4.26 10.81
CA SER A 112 6.95 -5.08 10.11
C SER A 112 7.29 -5.28 8.63
N GLY A 113 6.30 -5.57 7.83
CA GLY A 113 6.43 -5.71 6.38
C GLY A 113 7.31 -6.89 5.97
N LEU A 114 8.03 -6.71 4.88
CA LEU A 114 8.98 -7.71 4.38
C LEU A 114 10.03 -8.08 5.43
N LEU A 115 10.59 -7.07 6.12
CA LEU A 115 11.55 -7.28 7.21
C LEU A 115 10.93 -8.12 8.33
N GLY A 116 9.77 -7.75 8.82
CA GLY A 116 9.13 -8.41 9.97
C GLY A 116 8.76 -9.86 9.69
N ILE A 117 8.19 -10.16 8.52
CA ILE A 117 7.84 -11.52 8.13
C ILE A 117 9.09 -12.36 7.87
N SER A 118 10.03 -11.86 7.07
CA SER A 118 11.24 -12.62 6.72
C SER A 118 12.20 -12.79 7.90
N GLY A 119 12.28 -11.79 8.79
CA GLY A 119 13.31 -11.70 9.82
C GLY A 119 14.71 -11.49 9.24
N LEU A 120 14.82 -11.10 7.96
CA LEU A 120 16.07 -11.03 7.24
C LEU A 120 16.35 -9.64 6.65
N SER A 121 15.43 -9.11 5.82
CA SER A 121 15.65 -7.87 5.10
C SER A 121 14.33 -7.23 4.66
N SER A 122 14.37 -5.90 4.45
CA SER A 122 13.31 -5.15 3.74
C SER A 122 13.54 -5.06 2.23
N ASP A 123 14.72 -5.48 1.74
CA ASP A 123 15.10 -5.43 0.33
C ASP A 123 14.67 -6.71 -0.39
N LEU A 124 13.81 -6.57 -1.40
CA LEU A 124 13.30 -7.69 -2.19
C LEU A 124 14.42 -8.47 -2.89
N ARG A 125 15.51 -7.82 -3.32
CA ARG A 125 16.64 -8.50 -3.98
C ARG A 125 17.33 -9.49 -3.03
N VAL A 126 17.49 -9.10 -1.76
CA VAL A 126 18.03 -9.97 -0.71
C VAL A 126 17.09 -11.14 -0.43
N LEU A 127 15.78 -10.85 -0.37
CA LEU A 127 14.77 -11.87 -0.11
C LEU A 127 14.61 -12.84 -1.28
N GLU A 128 14.70 -12.37 -2.52
CA GLU A 128 14.67 -13.21 -3.71
C GLU A 128 15.85 -14.20 -3.74
N LYS A 129 17.06 -13.71 -3.45
CA LYS A 129 18.23 -14.59 -3.31
C LYS A 129 18.00 -15.64 -2.23
N ALA A 130 17.56 -15.23 -1.03
CA ALA A 130 17.28 -16.14 0.07
C ALA A 130 16.17 -17.14 -0.27
N TRP A 131 15.17 -16.75 -1.05
CA TRP A 131 14.15 -17.66 -1.57
C TRP A 131 14.76 -18.79 -2.39
N HIS A 132 15.63 -18.47 -3.34
CA HIS A 132 16.31 -19.48 -4.17
C HIS A 132 17.24 -20.40 -3.33
N GLU A 133 17.72 -19.91 -2.20
CA GLU A 133 18.50 -20.69 -1.23
C GLU A 133 17.62 -21.52 -0.26
N GLY A 134 16.30 -21.50 -0.41
CA GLY A 134 15.35 -22.29 0.38
C GLY A 134 14.89 -21.64 1.68
N HIS A 135 15.11 -20.33 1.90
CA HIS A 135 14.70 -19.64 3.12
C HIS A 135 13.17 -19.47 3.19
N GLU A 136 12.49 -20.29 3.98
CA GLU A 136 11.02 -20.38 4.04
C GLU A 136 10.34 -19.05 4.37
N ARG A 137 10.86 -18.28 5.34
CA ARG A 137 10.25 -17.00 5.72
C ARG A 137 10.45 -15.92 4.67
N ALA A 138 11.53 -15.96 3.88
CA ALA A 138 11.71 -15.07 2.74
C ALA A 138 10.67 -15.38 1.65
N GLN A 139 10.43 -16.66 1.38
CA GLN A 139 9.36 -17.09 0.45
C GLN A 139 7.97 -16.62 0.93
N LEU A 140 7.67 -16.80 2.23
CA LEU A 140 6.40 -16.36 2.82
C LEU A 140 6.23 -14.84 2.69
N ALA A 141 7.27 -14.07 3.00
CA ALA A 141 7.26 -12.61 2.93
C ALA A 141 6.95 -12.12 1.51
N ILE A 142 7.64 -12.67 0.50
CA ILE A 142 7.41 -12.30 -0.92
C ILE A 142 6.00 -12.72 -1.36
N LYS A 143 5.55 -13.94 -1.06
CA LYS A 143 4.20 -14.40 -1.41
C LYS A 143 3.12 -13.52 -0.79
N THR A 144 3.27 -13.14 0.48
CA THR A 144 2.35 -12.24 1.17
C THR A 144 2.35 -10.85 0.52
N PHE A 145 3.51 -10.30 0.19
CA PHE A 145 3.66 -9.01 -0.49
C PHE A 145 2.94 -9.01 -1.84
N VAL A 146 3.21 -10.00 -2.69
CA VAL A 146 2.56 -10.13 -4.01
C VAL A 146 1.05 -10.29 -3.87
N HIS A 147 0.58 -11.13 -2.95
CA HIS A 147 -0.85 -11.31 -2.69
C HIS A 147 -1.54 -10.01 -2.26
N ARG A 148 -0.91 -9.23 -1.37
CA ARG A 148 -1.43 -7.93 -0.94
C ARG A 148 -1.52 -6.94 -2.10
N ILE A 149 -0.50 -6.87 -2.96
CA ILE A 149 -0.53 -6.04 -4.17
C ILE A 149 -1.69 -6.44 -5.08
N ALA A 150 -1.84 -7.73 -5.38
CA ALA A 150 -2.91 -8.22 -6.24
C ALA A 150 -4.31 -7.86 -5.70
N ARG A 151 -4.53 -8.03 -4.39
CA ARG A 151 -5.79 -7.64 -3.74
C ARG A 151 -6.06 -6.14 -3.84
N HIS A 152 -5.06 -5.31 -3.60
CA HIS A 152 -5.21 -3.85 -3.70
C HIS A 152 -5.44 -3.41 -5.16
N ILE A 153 -4.75 -3.98 -6.13
CA ILE A 153 -5.02 -3.72 -7.56
C ILE A 153 -6.48 -4.03 -7.89
N ALA A 154 -6.95 -5.23 -7.52
CA ALA A 154 -8.33 -5.63 -7.78
C ALA A 154 -9.35 -4.74 -7.07
N GLY A 155 -9.11 -4.40 -5.79
CA GLY A 155 -9.98 -3.50 -5.02
C GLY A 155 -10.06 -2.09 -5.61
N HIS A 156 -8.93 -1.54 -6.03
CA HIS A 156 -8.88 -0.20 -6.65
C HIS A 156 -9.48 -0.20 -8.07
N ALA A 157 -9.36 -1.31 -8.81
CA ALA A 157 -10.03 -1.45 -10.10
C ALA A 157 -11.57 -1.35 -9.98
N ALA A 158 -12.14 -1.75 -8.83
CA ALA A 158 -13.58 -1.60 -8.55
C ALA A 158 -14.05 -0.13 -8.48
N SER A 159 -13.14 0.82 -8.22
CA SER A 159 -13.43 2.26 -8.24
C SER A 159 -13.44 2.84 -9.66
N LEU A 160 -13.06 2.05 -10.66
CA LEU A 160 -13.04 2.42 -12.07
C LEU A 160 -14.28 1.88 -12.80
N ARG A 161 -14.68 2.58 -13.88
CA ARG A 161 -15.75 2.09 -14.79
C ARG A 161 -15.22 1.07 -15.81
N ARG A 162 -13.92 1.20 -16.12
CA ARG A 162 -13.17 0.35 -17.03
C ARG A 162 -11.72 0.28 -16.53
N LEU A 163 -10.99 -0.73 -16.92
CA LEU A 163 -9.56 -0.88 -16.65
C LEU A 163 -8.80 -0.98 -17.98
N ASP A 164 -8.09 0.07 -18.34
CA ASP A 164 -7.29 0.14 -19.57
C ASP A 164 -5.85 -0.30 -19.35
N GLY A 165 -5.35 -0.19 -18.12
CA GLY A 165 -3.99 -0.60 -17.80
C GLY A 165 -3.68 -0.65 -16.31
N ILE A 166 -2.69 -1.49 -15.99
CA ILE A 166 -2.05 -1.55 -14.67
C ILE A 166 -0.61 -1.11 -14.88
N ILE A 167 -0.20 -0.05 -14.20
CA ILE A 167 1.09 0.61 -14.41
C ILE A 167 1.94 0.42 -13.18
N PHE A 168 3.15 -0.09 -13.33
CA PHE A 168 4.12 -0.28 -12.26
C PHE A 168 5.21 0.79 -12.33
N THR A 169 5.60 1.31 -11.15
CA THR A 169 6.65 2.32 -10.98
C THR A 169 7.25 2.26 -9.58
N GLY A 170 8.25 3.07 -9.29
CA GLY A 170 8.85 3.25 -7.96
C GLY A 170 10.10 2.43 -7.70
N GLY A 171 10.56 1.66 -8.69
CA GLY A 171 11.81 0.88 -8.63
C GLY A 171 13.00 1.61 -9.22
#